data_d64d76ad3220261bd66095f233d56719
#
_entry.id   d64d76ad3220261bd66095f233d56719
#
_cell.length_a   1.000
_cell.length_b   1.000
_cell.length_c   1.000
_cell.angle_alpha   90.00
_cell.angle_beta   90.00
_cell.angle_gamma   90.00
#
_symmetry.space_group_name_H-M   'P 1'
#
loop_
_entity.id
_entity.type
_entity.pdbx_description
1 polymer ?
#
loop_
_entity_poly.entity_id
_entity_poly.type
_entity_poly.pdbx_seq_one_letter_code
_entity_poly.pdbx_strand_id
1 'polypeptide(L)'
;MYCPQCNHRITYVVDSRELKDGQGIRRRRECEKCRYRFTTFERLETKNLIVIKKDGARESYSRDKLKIGIWKSCEKRKITQEDINKLIDRLEEKWQNKSEVAAKEIGEGIMEELKKLDEVAYIRFASVYREFKDVESFEKELKEMRQET
;
A
#
# COMPACT_ATOMS: atom_id res chain seq x y z
N MET A 1 -12.32 4.61 -21.63
CA MET A 1 -10.99 4.05 -21.26
C MET A 1 -10.41 3.33 -22.46
N TYR A 2 -9.15 3.56 -22.79
CA TYR A 2 -8.50 2.91 -23.93
C TYR A 2 -8.21 1.43 -23.65
N CYS A 3 -8.30 0.62 -24.69
CA CYS A 3 -7.91 -0.79 -24.64
C CYS A 3 -6.38 -0.92 -24.45
N PRO A 4 -5.89 -1.64 -23.44
CA PRO A 4 -4.45 -1.81 -23.24
C PRO A 4 -3.75 -2.66 -24.31
N GLN A 5 -4.52 -3.44 -25.08
CA GLN A 5 -4.00 -4.32 -26.13
C GLN A 5 -3.84 -3.61 -27.50
N CYS A 6 -4.85 -2.83 -27.90
CA CYS A 6 -4.87 -2.23 -29.26
C CYS A 6 -5.11 -0.71 -29.26
N ASN A 7 -5.12 -0.08 -28.08
CA ASN A 7 -5.34 1.34 -27.88
C ASN A 7 -6.66 1.91 -28.46
N HIS A 8 -7.65 1.03 -28.76
CA HIS A 8 -8.95 1.48 -29.20
C HIS A 8 -9.70 2.20 -28.07
N ARG A 9 -10.44 3.28 -28.41
CA ARG A 9 -11.09 4.18 -27.42
C ARG A 9 -12.29 3.55 -26.72
N ILE A 10 -13.02 2.64 -27.38
CA ILE A 10 -14.30 2.12 -26.89
C ILE A 10 -14.11 0.77 -26.23
N THR A 11 -14.51 0.68 -24.97
CA THR A 11 -14.54 -0.54 -24.18
C THR A 11 -15.84 -0.60 -23.40
N TYR A 12 -16.45 -1.77 -23.31
CA TYR A 12 -17.69 -2.02 -22.59
C TYR A 12 -17.43 -2.72 -21.26
N VAL A 13 -18.25 -2.43 -20.26
CA VAL A 13 -18.26 -3.17 -19.00
C VAL A 13 -19.15 -4.41 -19.18
N VAL A 14 -18.56 -5.58 -19.05
CA VAL A 14 -19.30 -6.86 -19.19
C VAL A 14 -19.68 -7.47 -17.85
N ASP A 15 -18.98 -7.11 -16.77
CA ASP A 15 -19.29 -7.54 -15.39
C ASP A 15 -18.84 -6.47 -14.41
N SER A 16 -19.58 -6.28 -13.31
CA SER A 16 -19.28 -5.32 -12.26
C SER A 16 -19.62 -5.93 -10.91
N ARG A 17 -18.66 -5.93 -9.99
CA ARG A 17 -18.84 -6.48 -8.64
C ARG A 17 -18.21 -5.56 -7.61
N GLU A 18 -18.88 -5.39 -6.50
CA GLU A 18 -18.29 -4.73 -5.34
C GLU A 18 -17.12 -5.55 -4.80
N LEU A 19 -16.10 -4.87 -4.32
CA LEU A 19 -15.03 -5.50 -3.58
C LEU A 19 -15.55 -5.96 -2.21
N LYS A 20 -14.97 -7.02 -1.65
CA LYS A 20 -15.41 -7.62 -0.38
C LYS A 20 -15.37 -6.65 0.80
N ASP A 21 -14.54 -5.62 0.71
CA ASP A 21 -14.40 -4.54 1.68
C ASP A 21 -15.43 -3.40 1.51
N GLY A 22 -16.26 -3.45 0.46
CA GLY A 22 -17.24 -2.41 0.14
C GLY A 22 -16.64 -1.08 -0.32
N GLN A 23 -15.32 -0.96 -0.43
CA GLN A 23 -14.63 0.31 -0.71
C GLN A 23 -14.27 0.51 -2.19
N GLY A 24 -14.76 -0.36 -3.06
CA GLY A 24 -14.48 -0.23 -4.48
C GLY A 24 -15.29 -1.17 -5.35
N ILE A 25 -15.16 -0.96 -6.66
CA ILE A 25 -15.83 -1.75 -7.68
C ILE A 25 -14.79 -2.36 -8.60
N ARG A 26 -14.85 -3.68 -8.76
CA ARG A 26 -14.11 -4.41 -9.78
C ARG A 26 -14.95 -4.50 -11.03
N ARG A 27 -14.43 -3.99 -12.17
CA ARG A 27 -15.12 -4.07 -13.47
C ARG A 27 -14.33 -4.92 -14.45
N ARG A 28 -14.99 -5.89 -15.08
CA ARG A 28 -14.47 -6.59 -16.24
C ARG A 28 -14.89 -5.87 -17.49
N ARG A 29 -13.94 -5.51 -18.33
CA ARG A 29 -14.16 -4.77 -19.58
C ARG A 29 -13.77 -5.59 -20.78
N GLU A 30 -14.43 -5.32 -21.91
CA GLU A 30 -14.14 -5.91 -23.22
C GLU A 30 -13.96 -4.79 -24.24
N CYS A 31 -12.92 -4.91 -25.09
CA CYS A 31 -12.67 -3.98 -26.17
C CYS A 31 -13.62 -4.27 -27.32
N GLU A 32 -14.25 -3.24 -27.87
CA GLU A 32 -15.11 -3.35 -29.04
C GLU A 32 -14.38 -3.92 -30.26
N LYS A 33 -13.13 -3.45 -30.50
CA LYS A 33 -12.36 -3.78 -31.71
C LYS A 33 -11.68 -5.15 -31.64
N CYS A 34 -10.89 -5.42 -30.60
CA CYS A 34 -10.06 -6.63 -30.52
C CYS A 34 -10.60 -7.71 -29.57
N ARG A 35 -11.73 -7.46 -28.93
CA ARG A 35 -12.38 -8.37 -27.96
C ARG A 35 -11.52 -8.72 -26.76
N TYR A 36 -10.37 -8.05 -26.58
CA TYR A 36 -9.53 -8.26 -25.41
C TYR A 36 -10.26 -7.89 -24.13
N ARG A 37 -10.21 -8.79 -23.15
CA ARG A 37 -10.83 -8.60 -21.83
C ARG A 37 -9.80 -8.24 -20.78
N PHE A 38 -10.07 -7.18 -20.06
CA PHE A 38 -9.23 -6.72 -18.96
C PHE A 38 -10.06 -6.30 -17.75
N THR A 39 -9.42 -6.21 -16.61
CA THR A 39 -10.08 -5.83 -15.36
C THR A 39 -9.59 -4.45 -14.92
N THR A 40 -10.53 -3.63 -14.46
CA THR A 40 -10.27 -2.35 -13.83
C THR A 40 -10.86 -2.32 -12.44
N PHE A 41 -10.28 -1.50 -11.58
CA PHE A 41 -10.79 -1.24 -10.24
C PHE A 41 -11.11 0.23 -10.11
N GLU A 42 -12.31 0.53 -9.62
CA GLU A 42 -12.65 1.87 -9.13
C GLU A 42 -12.53 1.85 -7.61
N ARG A 43 -11.82 2.81 -7.08
CA ARG A 43 -11.72 3.05 -5.64
C ARG A 43 -12.00 4.52 -5.38
N LEU A 44 -12.49 4.83 -4.19
CA LEU A 44 -12.57 6.21 -3.75
C LEU A 44 -11.17 6.80 -3.77
N GLU A 45 -10.99 7.90 -4.48
CA GLU A 45 -9.76 8.67 -4.40
C GLU A 45 -9.68 9.29 -3.00
N THR A 46 -8.64 8.95 -2.25
CA THR A 46 -8.36 9.61 -0.99
C THR A 46 -8.12 11.08 -1.28
N LYS A 47 -9.03 11.93 -0.82
CA LYS A 47 -8.97 13.38 -1.03
C LYS A 47 -7.57 13.88 -0.69
N ASN A 48 -6.83 14.35 -1.70
CA ASN A 48 -5.59 15.13 -1.60
C ASN A 48 -4.86 15.04 -0.24
N LEU A 49 -4.65 13.82 0.26
CA LEU A 49 -3.92 13.61 1.51
C LEU A 49 -2.49 14.10 1.34
N ILE A 50 -2.07 15.02 2.17
CA ILE A 50 -0.72 15.57 2.16
C ILE A 50 0.13 14.84 3.19
N VAL A 51 1.30 14.40 2.77
CA VAL A 51 2.31 13.81 3.66
C VAL A 51 3.27 14.91 4.09
N ILE A 52 3.42 15.07 5.40
CA ILE A 52 4.40 16.00 5.99
C ILE A 52 5.66 15.19 6.33
N LYS A 53 6.77 15.51 5.67
CA LYS A 53 8.08 14.86 5.87
C LYS A 53 8.76 15.34 7.15
N LYS A 54 9.82 14.63 7.57
CA LYS A 54 10.64 15.00 8.78
C LYS A 54 11.21 16.42 8.71
N ASP A 55 11.54 16.91 7.51
CA ASP A 55 12.07 18.26 7.26
C ASP A 55 10.97 19.33 7.11
N GLY A 56 9.70 18.96 7.28
CA GLY A 56 8.55 19.83 7.09
C GLY A 56 8.08 19.96 5.64
N ALA A 57 8.75 19.35 4.67
CA ALA A 57 8.32 19.33 3.28
C ALA A 57 6.97 18.62 3.13
N ARG A 58 6.14 19.14 2.22
CA ARG A 58 4.78 18.64 1.97
C ARG A 58 4.72 18.01 0.58
N GLU A 59 4.26 16.78 0.51
CA GLU A 59 4.03 16.12 -0.79
C GLU A 59 2.67 15.42 -0.80
N SER A 60 2.09 15.26 -1.99
CA SER A 60 0.86 14.49 -2.15
C SER A 60 1.12 13.01 -1.81
N TYR A 61 0.19 12.42 -1.08
CA TYR A 61 0.21 10.98 -0.80
C TYR A 61 0.22 10.18 -2.11
N SER A 62 1.04 9.15 -2.16
CA SER A 62 1.11 8.22 -3.29
C SER A 62 1.08 6.79 -2.78
N ARG A 63 -0.03 6.10 -3.05
CA ARG A 63 -0.20 4.69 -2.75
C ARG A 63 0.88 3.81 -3.40
N ASP A 64 1.28 4.14 -4.63
CA ASP A 64 2.31 3.37 -5.35
C ASP A 64 3.68 3.51 -4.69
N LYS A 65 4.05 4.70 -4.24
CA LYS A 65 5.30 4.90 -3.48
C LYS A 65 5.29 4.08 -2.20
N LEU A 66 4.17 4.08 -1.48
CA LEU A 66 4.00 3.30 -0.25
C LEU A 66 4.14 1.80 -0.53
N LYS A 67 3.44 1.32 -1.55
CA LYS A 67 3.46 -0.08 -1.98
C LYS A 67 4.87 -0.55 -2.34
N ILE A 68 5.62 0.24 -3.10
CA ILE A 68 7.01 -0.07 -3.47
C ILE A 68 7.90 -0.16 -2.22
N GLY A 69 7.74 0.78 -1.28
CA GLY A 69 8.51 0.78 -0.03
C GLY A 69 8.27 -0.48 0.80
N ILE A 70 7.00 -0.86 0.98
CA ILE A 70 6.61 -2.07 1.71
C ILE A 70 7.10 -3.33 0.98
N TRP A 71 6.91 -3.39 -0.34
CA TRP A 71 7.31 -4.53 -1.16
C TRP A 71 8.79 -4.88 -1.01
N LYS A 72 9.67 -3.88 -1.00
CA LYS A 72 11.12 -4.09 -0.83
C LYS A 72 11.47 -4.84 0.47
N SER A 73 10.76 -4.58 1.57
CA SER A 73 10.97 -5.30 2.82
C SER A 73 10.41 -6.73 2.80
N CYS A 74 9.41 -6.97 1.95
CA CYS A 74 8.75 -8.27 1.81
C CYS A 74 9.43 -9.20 0.78
N GLU A 75 10.50 -8.75 0.13
CA GLU A 75 11.21 -9.52 -0.91
C GLU A 75 11.65 -10.90 -0.40
N LYS A 76 11.39 -11.96 -1.19
CA LYS A 76 11.68 -13.36 -0.83
C LYS A 76 10.94 -13.88 0.42
N ARG A 77 9.88 -13.19 0.86
CA ARG A 77 8.96 -13.68 1.90
C ARG A 77 7.69 -14.24 1.26
N LYS A 78 6.97 -15.08 1.98
CA LYS A 78 5.68 -15.64 1.53
C LYS A 78 4.53 -14.63 1.71
N ILE A 79 4.76 -13.39 1.27
CA ILE A 79 3.80 -12.30 1.32
C ILE A 79 3.36 -11.99 -0.09
N THR A 80 2.06 -11.97 -0.33
CA THR A 80 1.47 -11.71 -1.63
C THR A 80 1.23 -10.22 -1.84
N GLN A 81 1.04 -9.81 -3.09
CA GLN A 81 0.60 -8.44 -3.39
C GLN A 81 -0.77 -8.11 -2.77
N GLU A 82 -1.62 -9.13 -2.62
CA GLU A 82 -2.92 -8.97 -1.98
C GLU A 82 -2.78 -8.65 -0.50
N ASP A 83 -1.84 -9.29 0.21
CA ASP A 83 -1.56 -9.01 1.62
C ASP A 83 -1.08 -7.57 1.81
N ILE A 84 -0.18 -7.10 0.93
CA ILE A 84 0.29 -5.71 0.96
C ILE A 84 -0.83 -4.73 0.64
N ASN A 85 -1.69 -5.03 -0.33
CA ASN A 85 -2.83 -4.17 -0.64
C ASN A 85 -3.78 -4.07 0.56
N LYS A 86 -4.10 -5.18 1.24
CA LYS A 86 -4.93 -5.19 2.45
C LYS A 86 -4.29 -4.39 3.59
N LEU A 87 -2.96 -4.48 3.74
CA LEU A 87 -2.23 -3.68 4.71
C LEU A 87 -2.40 -2.19 4.43
N ILE A 88 -2.21 -1.77 3.18
CA ILE A 88 -2.35 -0.37 2.77
C ILE A 88 -3.79 0.09 2.91
N ASP A 89 -4.78 -0.73 2.54
CA ASP A 89 -6.21 -0.41 2.68
C ASP A 89 -6.54 -0.07 4.14
N ARG A 90 -6.06 -0.88 5.12
CA ARG A 90 -6.25 -0.60 6.56
C ARG A 90 -5.59 0.70 7.01
N LEU A 91 -4.44 1.05 6.46
CA LEU A 91 -3.78 2.32 6.79
C LEU A 91 -4.54 3.52 6.19
N GLU A 92 -4.96 3.43 4.93
CA GLU A 92 -5.74 4.46 4.26
C GLU A 92 -7.09 4.70 4.96
N GLU A 93 -7.71 3.65 5.48
CA GLU A 93 -8.94 3.75 6.27
C GLU A 93 -8.73 4.60 7.55
N LYS A 94 -7.59 4.42 8.25
CA LYS A 94 -7.24 5.26 9.42
C LYS A 94 -7.07 6.74 9.06
N TRP A 95 -6.70 7.05 7.82
CA TRP A 95 -6.45 8.42 7.35
C TRP A 95 -7.60 9.02 6.54
N GLN A 96 -8.69 8.29 6.35
CA GLN A 96 -9.81 8.66 5.47
C GLN A 96 -10.38 10.06 5.74
N ASN A 97 -10.38 10.49 7.00
CA ASN A 97 -10.89 11.78 7.43
C ASN A 97 -9.79 12.84 7.64
N LYS A 98 -8.54 12.53 7.31
CA LYS A 98 -7.42 13.44 7.46
C LYS A 98 -7.14 14.16 6.14
N SER A 99 -6.79 15.43 6.20
CA SER A 99 -6.24 16.18 5.07
C SER A 99 -4.71 16.07 5.01
N GLU A 100 -4.08 15.77 6.15
CA GLU A 100 -2.64 15.68 6.32
C GLU A 100 -2.27 14.50 7.24
N VAL A 101 -1.12 13.89 6.97
CA VAL A 101 -0.55 12.82 7.79
C VAL A 101 0.98 13.00 7.86
N ALA A 102 1.56 12.82 9.03
CA ALA A 102 3.00 12.85 9.18
C ALA A 102 3.65 11.57 8.60
N ALA A 103 4.78 11.70 7.92
CA ALA A 103 5.55 10.56 7.42
C ALA A 103 5.92 9.59 8.55
N LYS A 104 6.13 10.12 9.77
CA LYS A 104 6.34 9.31 10.98
C LYS A 104 5.12 8.43 11.29
N GLU A 105 3.91 8.97 11.26
CA GLU A 105 2.67 8.22 11.50
C GLU A 105 2.48 7.11 10.46
N ILE A 106 2.80 7.40 9.21
CA ILE A 106 2.75 6.40 8.13
C ILE A 106 3.73 5.26 8.42
N GLY A 107 4.98 5.58 8.74
CA GLY A 107 6.00 4.57 9.01
C GLY A 107 5.69 3.71 10.23
N GLU A 108 5.20 4.30 11.30
CA GLU A 108 4.76 3.58 12.51
C GLU A 108 3.59 2.64 12.19
N GLY A 109 2.59 3.12 11.45
CA GLY A 109 1.46 2.30 11.03
C GLY A 109 1.88 1.11 10.14
N ILE A 110 2.84 1.31 9.22
CA ILE A 110 3.38 0.21 8.41
C ILE A 110 4.08 -0.81 9.31
N MET A 111 4.89 -0.37 10.27
CA MET A 111 5.59 -1.26 11.19
C MET A 111 4.63 -2.09 12.03
N GLU A 112 3.57 -1.49 12.56
CA GLU A 112 2.52 -2.21 13.30
C GLU A 112 1.85 -3.31 12.46
N GLU A 113 1.55 -3.03 11.21
CA GLU A 113 0.91 -4.00 10.32
C GLU A 113 1.90 -5.08 9.83
N LEU A 114 3.15 -4.72 9.53
CA LEU A 114 4.19 -5.69 9.16
C LEU A 114 4.55 -6.63 10.32
N LYS A 115 4.56 -6.14 11.55
CA LYS A 115 4.79 -6.95 12.75
C LYS A 115 3.79 -8.10 12.87
N LYS A 116 2.53 -7.86 12.51
CA LYS A 116 1.48 -8.88 12.50
C LYS A 116 1.59 -9.85 11.32
N LEU A 117 2.16 -9.38 10.21
CA LEU A 117 2.20 -10.10 8.95
C LEU A 117 3.45 -11.00 8.83
N ASP A 118 4.64 -10.43 9.10
CA ASP A 118 5.92 -11.14 9.00
C ASP A 118 7.02 -10.37 9.75
N GLU A 119 7.58 -10.99 10.76
CA GLU A 119 8.60 -10.39 11.63
C GLU A 119 9.88 -9.99 10.88
N VAL A 120 10.28 -10.76 9.86
CA VAL A 120 11.47 -10.46 9.06
C VAL A 120 11.22 -9.25 8.17
N ALA A 121 10.04 -9.14 7.54
CA ALA A 121 9.65 -7.97 6.76
C ALA A 121 9.59 -6.71 7.66
N TYR A 122 9.07 -6.85 8.89
CA TYR A 122 9.08 -5.79 9.89
C TYR A 122 10.50 -5.29 10.16
N ILE A 123 11.44 -6.18 10.53
CA ILE A 123 12.83 -5.81 10.85
C ILE A 123 13.53 -5.14 9.66
N ARG A 124 13.31 -5.64 8.46
CA ARG A 124 13.87 -5.05 7.23
C ARG A 124 13.34 -3.66 6.97
N PHE A 125 12.05 -3.44 7.18
CA PHE A 125 11.44 -2.11 7.06
C PHE A 125 11.96 -1.18 8.16
N ALA A 126 11.98 -1.64 9.42
CA ALA A 126 12.46 -0.87 10.56
C ALA A 126 13.93 -0.47 10.40
N SER A 127 14.78 -1.33 9.84
CA SER A 127 16.21 -1.06 9.63
C SER A 127 16.45 0.15 8.72
N VAL A 128 15.58 0.36 7.73
CA VAL A 128 15.65 1.53 6.84
C VAL A 128 14.93 2.74 7.45
N TYR A 129 13.76 2.52 8.05
CA TYR A 129 12.91 3.60 8.54
C TYR A 129 13.47 4.28 9.80
N ARG A 130 14.00 3.50 10.77
CA ARG A 130 14.51 4.01 12.06
C ARG A 130 15.94 4.52 11.98
N GLU A 131 16.67 4.25 10.89
CA GLU A 131 18.04 4.71 10.69
C GLU A 131 18.93 4.40 11.93
N PHE A 132 19.00 3.13 12.33
CA PHE A 132 19.80 2.71 13.50
C PHE A 132 21.24 3.18 13.39
N LYS A 133 21.74 3.83 14.46
CA LYS A 133 23.08 4.41 14.49
C LYS A 133 24.17 3.37 14.80
N ASP A 134 23.81 2.31 15.48
CA ASP A 134 24.71 1.25 15.96
C ASP A 134 24.00 -0.10 16.08
N VAL A 135 24.78 -1.15 16.28
CA VAL A 135 24.28 -2.53 16.43
C VAL A 135 23.45 -2.68 17.71
N GLU A 136 23.81 -1.97 18.77
CA GLU A 136 23.13 -2.06 20.07
C GLU A 136 21.69 -1.57 19.99
N SER A 137 21.44 -0.47 19.26
CA SER A 137 20.10 0.06 18.99
C SER A 137 19.25 -0.95 18.21
N PHE A 138 19.86 -1.66 17.26
CA PHE A 138 19.19 -2.70 16.47
C PHE A 138 18.89 -3.93 17.31
N GLU A 139 19.82 -4.38 18.16
CA GLU A 139 19.60 -5.49 19.09
C GLU A 139 18.48 -5.21 20.09
N LYS A 140 18.37 -3.96 20.55
CA LYS A 140 17.28 -3.54 21.44
C LYS A 140 15.93 -3.71 20.76
N GLU A 141 15.80 -3.26 19.52
CA GLU A 141 14.58 -3.44 18.72
C GLU A 141 14.20 -4.92 18.59
N LEU A 142 15.18 -5.79 18.31
CA LEU A 142 14.96 -7.24 18.23
C LEU A 142 14.49 -7.84 19.55
N LYS A 143 15.03 -7.37 20.68
CA LYS A 143 14.62 -7.83 22.02
C LYS A 143 13.20 -7.39 22.36
N GLU A 144 12.85 -6.14 22.08
CA GLU A 144 11.50 -5.62 22.30
C GLU A 144 10.47 -6.40 21.49
N MET A 145 10.79 -6.71 20.24
CA MET A 145 9.91 -7.52 19.38
C MET A 145 9.64 -8.92 19.93
N ARG A 146 10.65 -9.57 20.53
CA ARG A 146 10.51 -10.91 21.13
C ARG A 146 9.74 -10.93 22.44
N GLN A 147 9.70 -9.83 23.18
CA GLN A 147 8.99 -9.74 24.47
C GLN A 147 7.48 -9.51 24.32
N GLU A 148 7.05 -9.00 23.17
CA GLU A 148 5.63 -8.72 22.88
C GLU A 148 4.92 -9.87 22.13
N THR A 149 5.62 -10.98 21.83
CA THR A 149 5.08 -12.19 21.25
C THR A 149 4.80 -13.23 22.33
#